data_aaf8c7101ca9efd39c2974f30e52d30c
#
_entry.id   aaf8c7101ca9efd39c2974f30e52d30c
#
_cell.length_a   1.000
_cell.length_b   1.000
_cell.length_c   1.000
_cell.angle_alpha   90.00
_cell.angle_beta   90.00
_cell.angle_gamma   90.00
#
_symmetry.space_group_name_H-M   'P 1'
#
loop_
_entity.id
_entity.type
_entity.pdbx_description
1 polymer ?
#
loop_
_entity_poly.entity_id
_entity_poly.type
_entity_poly.pdbx_seq_one_letter_code
_entity_poly.pdbx_strand_id
1 'polypeptide(L)'
;NEAAAESLLRTLRAYTPARLVAVFGCGGERSRLRRFGMGSVCARLADFCVITEDNSRSEPVEHILADIRAGLKLGNPATPFAEIPDRRQAIYYALAHAPPGDIVAILGKGHETTIERNGVKEPFVESEIVEEYWDSKRAVLR
;
A
#
# COMPACT_ATOMS: atom_id res chain seq x y z
N ASN A 1 -2.43 -7.71 8.50
CA ASN A 1 -1.27 -7.98 9.33
C ASN A 1 -0.12 -8.55 8.50
N GLU A 2 1.02 -8.69 9.13
CA GLU A 2 2.27 -9.13 8.54
C GLU A 2 2.15 -10.53 7.91
N ALA A 3 1.55 -11.48 8.63
CA ALA A 3 1.39 -12.85 8.13
C ALA A 3 0.46 -12.91 6.91
N ALA A 4 -0.62 -12.15 6.92
CA ALA A 4 -1.54 -12.09 5.78
C ALA A 4 -0.86 -11.45 4.56
N ALA A 5 -0.08 -10.40 4.76
CA ALA A 5 0.67 -9.74 3.70
C ALA A 5 1.70 -10.70 3.10
N GLU A 6 2.43 -11.42 3.93
CA GLU A 6 3.41 -12.40 3.46
C GLU A 6 2.76 -13.49 2.61
N SER A 7 1.68 -14.06 3.11
CA SER A 7 0.94 -15.11 2.40
C SER A 7 0.44 -14.64 1.05
N LEU A 8 -0.17 -13.46 1.01
CA LEU A 8 -0.69 -12.90 -0.24
C LEU A 8 0.42 -12.61 -1.25
N LEU A 9 1.51 -11.97 -0.81
CA LEU A 9 2.60 -11.62 -1.70
C LEU A 9 3.29 -12.86 -2.27
N ARG A 10 3.48 -13.89 -1.46
CA ARG A 10 4.04 -15.17 -1.94
C ARG A 10 3.13 -15.82 -2.98
N THR A 11 1.82 -15.80 -2.73
CA THR A 11 0.83 -16.34 -3.68
C THR A 11 0.87 -15.56 -4.99
N LEU A 12 0.85 -14.23 -4.93
CA LEU A 12 0.82 -13.39 -6.13
C LEU A 12 2.10 -13.51 -6.95
N ARG A 13 3.25 -13.72 -6.31
CA ARG A 13 4.51 -13.90 -7.02
C ARG A 13 4.43 -15.01 -8.06
N ALA A 14 3.67 -16.07 -7.79
CA ALA A 14 3.54 -17.19 -8.71
C ALA A 14 2.79 -16.84 -10.00
N TYR A 15 2.06 -15.72 -10.00
CA TYR A 15 1.22 -15.32 -11.15
C TYR A 15 1.87 -14.28 -12.05
N THR A 16 3.04 -13.75 -11.69
CA THR A 16 3.72 -12.80 -12.58
C THR A 16 5.23 -12.99 -12.59
N PRO A 17 5.83 -13.06 -13.78
CA PRO A 17 7.29 -12.96 -13.92
C PRO A 17 7.76 -11.51 -13.94
N ALA A 18 6.84 -10.55 -14.02
CA ALA A 18 7.13 -9.12 -14.00
C ALA A 18 7.20 -8.61 -12.55
N ARG A 19 6.94 -7.33 -12.32
CA ARG A 19 7.07 -6.76 -10.98
C ARG A 19 5.83 -7.01 -10.13
N LEU A 20 6.07 -7.23 -8.85
CA LEU A 20 5.04 -7.26 -7.82
C LEU A 20 5.16 -5.98 -7.00
N VAL A 21 4.14 -5.14 -7.04
CA VAL A 21 4.11 -3.85 -6.36
C VAL A 21 3.17 -3.96 -5.15
N ALA A 22 3.65 -3.56 -3.98
CA ALA A 22 2.84 -3.55 -2.76
C ALA A 22 2.49 -2.12 -2.37
N VAL A 23 1.19 -1.83 -2.25
CA VAL A 23 0.67 -0.55 -1.74
C VAL A 23 0.10 -0.82 -0.36
N PHE A 24 0.64 -0.17 0.66
CA PHE A 24 0.22 -0.45 2.02
C PHE A 24 0.51 0.69 2.99
N GLY A 25 -0.19 0.65 4.11
CA GLY A 25 0.05 1.51 5.25
C GLY A 25 -0.18 0.73 6.53
N CYS A 26 -0.14 1.42 7.66
CA CYS A 26 -0.41 0.84 8.96
C CYS A 26 -1.27 1.78 9.78
N GLY A 27 -2.04 1.20 10.71
CA GLY A 27 -2.95 1.98 11.56
C GLY A 27 -2.23 2.82 12.59
N GLY A 28 -2.80 3.97 12.88
CA GLY A 28 -2.44 4.78 14.03
C GLY A 28 -2.99 4.17 15.31
N GLU A 29 -2.43 4.55 16.46
CA GLU A 29 -2.84 4.05 17.76
C GLU A 29 -2.76 2.52 17.85
N ARG A 30 -1.77 1.94 17.17
CA ARG A 30 -1.51 0.50 17.13
C ARG A 30 -0.03 0.26 17.40
N SER A 31 0.33 -1.01 17.60
CA SER A 31 1.71 -1.39 17.88
C SER A 31 2.68 -0.94 16.78
N ARG A 32 3.75 -0.27 17.17
CA ARG A 32 4.80 0.14 16.26
C ARG A 32 5.51 -1.08 15.64
N LEU A 33 5.55 -2.20 16.35
CA LEU A 33 6.17 -3.42 15.83
C LEU A 33 5.49 -3.90 14.55
N ARG A 34 4.18 -3.70 14.43
CA ARG A 34 3.46 -4.05 13.20
C ARG A 34 3.95 -3.24 12.00
N ARG A 35 4.33 -2.00 12.23
CA ARG A 35 4.82 -1.11 11.17
C ARG A 35 6.17 -1.59 10.64
N PHE A 36 7.08 -1.93 11.55
CA PHE A 36 8.37 -2.50 11.18
C PHE A 36 8.21 -3.84 10.47
N GLY A 37 7.33 -4.70 10.99
CA GLY A 37 7.07 -6.02 10.40
C GLY A 37 6.46 -5.92 8.99
N MET A 38 5.46 -5.08 8.81
CA MET A 38 4.85 -4.88 7.48
C MET A 38 5.86 -4.36 6.48
N GLY A 39 6.63 -3.34 6.85
CA GLY A 39 7.69 -2.80 5.99
C GLY A 39 8.70 -3.87 5.62
N SER A 40 9.15 -4.65 6.59
CA SER A 40 10.13 -5.70 6.39
C SER A 40 9.64 -6.77 5.41
N VAL A 41 8.43 -7.28 5.62
CA VAL A 41 7.84 -8.31 4.76
C VAL A 41 7.65 -7.80 3.33
N CYS A 42 7.08 -6.61 3.17
CA CYS A 42 6.83 -6.06 1.85
C CYS A 42 8.13 -5.77 1.09
N ALA A 43 9.15 -5.27 1.77
CA ALA A 43 10.44 -5.01 1.13
C ALA A 43 11.12 -6.30 0.66
N ARG A 44 10.96 -7.39 1.41
CA ARG A 44 11.56 -8.68 1.03
C ARG A 44 10.84 -9.36 -0.11
N LEU A 45 9.52 -9.21 -0.21
CA LEU A 45 8.70 -10.00 -1.14
C LEU A 45 8.22 -9.24 -2.36
N ALA A 46 8.13 -7.92 -2.30
CA ALA A 46 7.73 -7.09 -3.45
C ALA A 46 8.96 -6.53 -4.16
N ASP A 47 8.77 -6.16 -5.42
CA ASP A 47 9.82 -5.50 -6.22
C ASP A 47 9.80 -3.99 -6.04
N PHE A 48 8.65 -3.43 -5.66
CA PHE A 48 8.49 -2.01 -5.42
C PHE A 48 7.41 -1.83 -4.36
N CYS A 49 7.59 -0.88 -3.46
CA CYS A 49 6.62 -0.57 -2.42
C CYS A 49 6.13 0.88 -2.55
N VAL A 50 4.83 1.08 -2.37
CA VAL A 50 4.24 2.41 -2.20
C VAL A 50 3.68 2.46 -0.80
N ILE A 51 4.31 3.24 0.08
CA ILE A 51 3.88 3.36 1.46
C ILE A 51 2.98 4.57 1.62
N THR A 52 1.90 4.41 2.38
CA THR A 52 0.84 5.39 2.48
C THR A 52 0.11 5.27 3.83
N GLU A 53 -0.94 6.03 4.00
CA GLU A 53 -1.77 5.97 5.20
C GLU A 53 -2.71 4.76 5.20
N ASP A 54 -3.14 4.37 6.40
CA ASP A 54 -4.24 3.43 6.61
C ASP A 54 -4.79 3.66 8.02
N ASN A 55 -5.94 4.31 8.13
CA ASN A 55 -6.57 4.64 9.41
C ASN A 55 -5.58 5.24 10.42
N SER A 56 -5.02 6.39 10.08
CA SER A 56 -4.03 7.07 10.93
C SER A 56 -4.61 7.52 12.27
N ARG A 57 -5.92 7.65 12.34
CA ARG A 57 -6.65 8.07 13.54
C ARG A 57 -6.14 9.42 14.02
N SER A 58 -5.73 9.54 15.28
CA SER A 58 -5.20 10.80 15.82
C SER A 58 -3.70 10.94 15.67
N GLU A 59 -3.03 9.93 15.14
CA GLU A 59 -1.57 9.94 15.01
C GLU A 59 -1.15 10.60 13.69
N PRO A 60 -0.12 11.47 13.70
CA PRO A 60 0.39 12.05 12.44
C PRO A 60 0.88 10.95 11.49
N VAL A 61 0.46 11.03 10.22
CA VAL A 61 0.82 10.04 9.20
C VAL A 61 2.34 9.91 9.07
N GLU A 62 3.07 11.02 9.17
CA GLU A 62 4.53 11.04 9.05
C GLU A 62 5.23 10.15 10.07
N HIS A 63 4.68 10.04 11.28
CA HIS A 63 5.23 9.16 12.32
C HIS A 63 5.08 7.70 11.93
N ILE A 64 3.91 7.35 11.37
CA ILE A 64 3.63 5.99 10.92
C ILE A 64 4.52 5.63 9.73
N LEU A 65 4.63 6.54 8.77
CA LEU A 65 5.46 6.30 7.58
C LEU A 65 6.93 6.17 7.93
N ALA A 66 7.42 6.92 8.93
CA ALA A 66 8.81 6.79 9.39
C ALA A 66 9.08 5.38 9.93
N ASP A 67 8.16 4.81 10.68
CA ASP A 67 8.28 3.44 11.19
C ASP A 67 8.27 2.41 10.05
N ILE A 68 7.41 2.61 9.07
CA ILE A 68 7.34 1.72 7.89
C ILE A 68 8.65 1.79 7.10
N ARG A 69 9.21 3.01 6.89
CA ARG A 69 10.50 3.17 6.22
C ARG A 69 11.63 2.41 6.93
N ALA A 70 11.65 2.49 8.26
CA ALA A 70 12.62 1.73 9.04
C ALA A 70 12.45 0.22 8.81
N GLY A 71 11.21 -0.24 8.75
CA GLY A 71 10.90 -1.64 8.45
C GLY A 71 11.35 -2.06 7.05
N LEU A 72 11.17 -1.21 6.04
CA LEU A 72 11.64 -1.48 4.68
C LEU A 72 13.16 -1.74 4.68
N LYS A 73 13.92 -0.91 5.40
CA LYS A 73 15.38 -1.06 5.48
C LYS A 73 15.78 -2.34 6.19
N LEU A 74 15.03 -2.74 7.21
CA LEU A 74 15.28 -4.00 7.92
C LEU A 74 15.02 -5.20 7.03
N GLY A 75 14.02 -5.14 6.17
CA GLY A 75 13.65 -6.24 5.29
C GLY A 75 14.58 -6.37 4.10
N ASN A 76 14.70 -5.34 3.30
CA ASN A 76 15.59 -5.29 2.14
C ASN A 76 15.85 -3.83 1.76
N PRO A 77 17.02 -3.30 2.14
CA PRO A 77 17.35 -1.89 1.84
C PRO A 77 17.47 -1.58 0.34
N ALA A 78 17.57 -2.60 -0.52
CA ALA A 78 17.66 -2.41 -1.96
C ALA A 78 16.30 -2.27 -2.64
N THR A 79 15.19 -2.64 -1.98
CA THR A 79 13.87 -2.53 -2.58
C THR A 79 13.48 -1.06 -2.72
N PRO A 80 13.22 -0.58 -3.95
CA PRO A 80 12.80 0.81 -4.15
C PRO A 80 11.39 1.03 -3.62
N PHE A 81 11.12 2.26 -3.19
CA PHE A 81 9.81 2.61 -2.70
C PHE A 81 9.47 4.07 -2.98
N ALA A 82 8.18 4.37 -2.98
CA ALA A 82 7.65 5.73 -3.00
C ALA A 82 6.84 5.94 -1.73
N GLU A 83 6.87 7.16 -1.19
CA GLU A 83 6.10 7.53 -0.01
C GLU A 83 5.07 8.57 -0.44
N ILE A 84 3.80 8.20 -0.37
CA ILE A 84 2.69 9.07 -0.78
C ILE A 84 1.64 9.02 0.33
N PRO A 85 1.60 10.05 1.20
CA PRO A 85 0.73 10.04 2.38
C PRO A 85 -0.75 9.83 2.09
N ASP A 86 -1.29 10.46 1.04
CA ASP A 86 -2.69 10.27 0.66
C ASP A 86 -2.87 8.93 -0.05
N ARG A 87 -3.72 8.06 0.52
CA ARG A 87 -3.86 6.69 0.01
C ARG A 87 -4.48 6.63 -1.38
N ARG A 88 -5.43 7.51 -1.69
CA ARG A 88 -6.01 7.56 -3.02
C ARG A 88 -4.94 7.91 -4.06
N GLN A 89 -4.11 8.91 -3.77
CA GLN A 89 -3.01 9.29 -4.64
C GLN A 89 -1.98 8.17 -4.75
N ALA A 90 -1.73 7.45 -3.67
CA ALA A 90 -0.81 6.31 -3.66
C ALA A 90 -1.28 5.20 -4.60
N ILE A 91 -2.57 4.89 -4.57
CA ILE A 91 -3.17 3.88 -5.46
C ILE A 91 -3.05 4.35 -6.92
N TYR A 92 -3.39 5.60 -7.21
CA TYR A 92 -3.26 6.16 -8.55
C TYR A 92 -1.82 6.11 -9.04
N TYR A 93 -0.86 6.46 -8.17
CA TYR A 93 0.57 6.41 -8.50
C TYR A 93 1.00 4.99 -8.87
N ALA A 94 0.62 4.01 -8.04
CA ALA A 94 1.00 2.63 -8.28
C ALA A 94 0.46 2.10 -9.61
N LEU A 95 -0.80 2.41 -9.92
CA LEU A 95 -1.42 1.98 -11.18
C LEU A 95 -0.79 2.68 -12.38
N ALA A 96 -0.48 3.98 -12.26
CA ALA A 96 0.11 4.75 -13.35
C ALA A 96 1.54 4.29 -13.68
N HIS A 97 2.25 3.73 -12.71
CA HIS A 97 3.66 3.33 -12.88
C HIS A 97 3.83 1.81 -12.96
N ALA A 98 2.76 1.08 -13.24
CA ALA A 98 2.79 -0.37 -13.39
C ALA A 98 2.62 -0.76 -14.87
N PRO A 99 3.72 -1.11 -15.58
CA PRO A 99 3.60 -1.61 -16.95
C PRO A 99 2.76 -2.88 -17.04
N PRO A 100 2.26 -3.23 -18.24
CA PRO A 100 1.53 -4.49 -18.42
C PRO A 100 2.34 -5.68 -17.91
N GLY A 101 1.66 -6.60 -17.22
CA GLY A 101 2.28 -7.76 -16.61
C GLY A 101 2.60 -7.61 -15.13
N ASP A 102 2.71 -6.37 -14.62
CA ASP A 102 2.90 -6.13 -13.20
C ASP A 102 1.61 -6.47 -12.43
N ILE A 103 1.77 -6.88 -11.19
CA ILE A 103 0.68 -7.02 -10.24
C ILE A 103 0.80 -5.92 -9.20
N VAL A 104 -0.26 -5.18 -8.96
CA VAL A 104 -0.34 -4.19 -7.89
C VAL A 104 -1.23 -4.75 -6.79
N ALA A 105 -0.62 -5.08 -5.65
CA ALA A 105 -1.33 -5.59 -4.48
C ALA A 105 -1.60 -4.43 -3.52
N ILE A 106 -2.87 -4.12 -3.29
CA ILE A 106 -3.29 -3.09 -2.35
C ILE A 106 -3.66 -3.79 -1.04
N LEU A 107 -2.86 -3.57 -0.01
CA LEU A 107 -2.90 -4.34 1.23
C LEU A 107 -3.47 -3.54 2.39
N GLY A 108 -4.12 -4.24 3.31
CA GLY A 108 -4.44 -3.74 4.63
C GLY A 108 -5.90 -3.44 4.91
N LYS A 109 -6.65 -2.94 3.92
CA LYS A 109 -8.05 -2.54 4.18
C LYS A 109 -9.06 -3.69 4.02
N GLY A 110 -8.74 -4.70 3.23
CA GLY A 110 -9.67 -5.81 3.03
C GLY A 110 -11.04 -5.33 2.56
N HIS A 111 -12.07 -5.62 3.36
CA HIS A 111 -13.45 -5.22 3.07
C HIS A 111 -13.85 -3.88 3.63
N GLU A 112 -12.93 -3.14 4.24
CA GLU A 112 -13.26 -1.83 4.83
C GLU A 112 -13.70 -0.85 3.75
N THR A 113 -14.72 -0.06 4.08
CA THR A 113 -15.30 0.93 3.17
C THR A 113 -15.08 2.36 3.64
N THR A 114 -14.27 2.53 4.68
CA THR A 114 -13.97 3.84 5.26
C THR A 114 -12.49 3.98 5.56
N ILE A 115 -12.04 5.22 5.67
CA ILE A 115 -10.72 5.55 6.21
C ILE A 115 -10.90 6.53 7.36
N GLU A 116 -10.17 6.32 8.44
CA GLU A 116 -10.29 7.14 9.65
C GLU A 116 -9.08 8.06 9.81
N ARG A 117 -9.36 9.37 9.85
CA ARG A 117 -8.37 10.44 10.06
C ARG A 117 -8.89 11.41 11.11
N ASN A 118 -8.10 11.69 12.13
CA ASN A 118 -8.47 12.64 13.20
C ASN A 118 -9.85 12.37 13.80
N GLY A 119 -10.16 11.08 14.05
CA GLY A 119 -11.44 10.67 14.62
C GLY A 119 -12.62 10.72 13.68
N VAL A 120 -12.42 11.05 12.40
CA VAL A 120 -13.48 11.12 11.41
C VAL A 120 -13.33 9.97 10.42
N LYS A 121 -14.41 9.20 10.24
CA LYS A 121 -14.47 8.16 9.21
C LYS A 121 -15.06 8.74 7.94
N GLU A 122 -14.35 8.60 6.84
CA GLU A 122 -14.80 9.04 5.53
C GLU A 122 -14.97 7.84 4.60
N PRO A 123 -15.88 7.90 3.63
CA PRO A 123 -16.00 6.83 2.64
C PRO A 123 -14.69 6.61 1.90
N PHE A 124 -14.29 5.35 1.78
CA PHE A 124 -13.08 4.96 1.08
C PHE A 124 -13.21 3.52 0.61
N VAL A 125 -13.55 3.33 -0.65
CA VAL A 125 -13.78 2.01 -1.24
C VAL A 125 -12.72 1.78 -2.31
N GLU A 126 -11.76 0.92 -2.04
CA GLU A 126 -10.60 0.73 -2.90
C GLU A 126 -10.96 0.25 -4.31
N SER A 127 -11.93 -0.64 -4.42
CA SER A 127 -12.39 -1.10 -5.73
C SER A 127 -12.93 0.04 -6.59
N GLU A 128 -13.66 0.96 -5.99
CA GLU A 128 -14.18 2.14 -6.69
C GLU A 128 -13.06 3.07 -7.15
N ILE A 129 -12.03 3.24 -6.32
CA ILE A 129 -10.87 4.07 -6.66
C ILE A 129 -10.13 3.49 -7.85
N VAL A 130 -9.94 2.19 -7.88
CA VAL A 130 -9.30 1.50 -9.00
C VAL A 130 -10.13 1.66 -10.27
N GLU A 131 -11.44 1.49 -10.18
CA GLU A 131 -12.34 1.69 -11.32
C GLU A 131 -12.30 3.12 -11.84
N GLU A 132 -12.31 4.12 -10.96
CA GLU A 132 -12.18 5.52 -11.35
C GLU A 132 -10.88 5.79 -12.12
N TYR A 133 -9.78 5.20 -11.67
CA TYR A 133 -8.51 5.34 -12.36
C TYR A 133 -8.60 4.83 -13.80
N TRP A 134 -9.14 3.62 -13.99
CA TRP A 134 -9.25 3.04 -15.34
C TRP A 134 -10.26 3.79 -16.20
N ASP A 135 -11.35 4.29 -15.62
CA ASP A 135 -12.33 5.11 -16.34
C ASP A 135 -11.70 6.42 -16.85
N SER A 136 -10.86 7.05 -16.02
CA SER A 136 -10.16 8.27 -16.43
C SER A 136 -9.19 8.01 -17.58
N LYS A 137 -8.53 6.86 -17.59
CA LYS A 137 -7.63 6.45 -18.68
C LYS A 137 -8.40 6.20 -19.96
N ARG A 138 -9.51 5.50 -19.89
CA ARG A 138 -10.37 5.24 -21.06
C ARG A 138 -10.91 6.55 -21.66
N ALA A 139 -11.28 7.51 -20.82
CA ALA A 139 -11.76 8.83 -21.27
C ALA A 139 -10.68 9.59 -22.04
N VAL A 140 -9.42 9.51 -21.61
CA VAL A 140 -8.29 10.16 -22.28
C VAL A 140 -8.02 9.54 -23.66
N LEU A 141 -8.24 8.22 -23.80
CA LEU A 141 -8.00 7.52 -25.07
C LEU A 141 -9.11 7.71 -26.11
N ARG A 142 -10.23 8.29 -25.71
CA ARG A 142 -11.31 8.64 -26.64
C ARG A 142 -11.05 10.00 -27.27
#